data_9807ce3a0799f85d2008e2328e2a9153
#
_entry.id   9807ce3a0799f85d2008e2328e2a9153
#
_cell.length_a   1.000
_cell.length_b   1.000
_cell.length_c   1.000
_cell.angle_alpha   90.00
_cell.angle_beta   90.00
_cell.angle_gamma   90.00
#
_symmetry.space_group_name_H-M   'P 1'
#
loop_
_entity.id
_entity.type
_entity.pdbx_description
1 polymer ?
#
loop_
_entity_poly.entity_id
_entity_poly.type
_entity_poly.pdbx_seq_one_letter_code
_entity_poly.pdbx_strand_id
1 'polypeptide(L)'
;MLLLLLVQKMKVKYFKIKITNKSFDGLSAENEKYKIPGRWQIHSKNPITISDGCHNFASINEIINEINQYSFNKIYFVIGGVIEKNWNKICSILPTKYTYILTEPNNFRAQKVDNLKSIFDSYGLEYVTEKSVNDAIDYAKRKSKINDLIFIGGSLFLISDLNEK
;
A
#
# COMPACT_ATOMS: atom_id res chain seq x y z
N MET A 1 -6.07 12.68 -27.04
CA MET A 1 -5.86 11.26 -27.37
C MET A 1 -4.37 10.87 -27.43
N LEU A 2 -3.51 11.69 -28.04
CA LEU A 2 -2.07 11.38 -28.16
C LEU A 2 -1.31 11.37 -26.81
N LEU A 3 -1.67 12.28 -25.89
CA LEU A 3 -1.05 12.40 -24.57
C LEU A 3 -1.35 11.20 -23.65
N LEU A 4 -2.54 10.62 -23.73
CA LEU A 4 -2.94 9.44 -22.98
C LEU A 4 -2.17 8.19 -23.41
N LEU A 5 -1.89 8.05 -24.72
CA LEU A 5 -1.09 6.97 -25.30
C LEU A 5 0.40 7.09 -24.94
N LEU A 6 0.92 8.31 -24.81
CA LEU A 6 2.29 8.56 -24.36
C LEU A 6 2.48 8.21 -22.89
N VAL A 7 1.52 8.54 -22.03
CA VAL A 7 1.54 8.18 -20.59
C VAL A 7 1.42 6.67 -20.40
N GLN A 8 0.58 5.99 -21.18
CA GLN A 8 0.51 4.51 -21.17
C GLN A 8 1.80 3.85 -21.70
N LYS A 9 2.41 4.38 -22.78
CA LYS A 9 3.69 3.87 -23.31
C LYS A 9 4.85 4.11 -22.33
N MET A 10 4.86 5.22 -21.61
CA MET A 10 5.86 5.47 -20.56
C MET A 10 5.69 4.51 -19.39
N LYS A 11 4.45 4.23 -18.93
CA LYS A 11 4.19 3.22 -17.89
C LYS A 11 4.71 1.83 -18.27
N VAL A 12 4.54 1.41 -19.54
CA VAL A 12 4.98 0.09 -20.02
C VAL A 12 6.52 -0.02 -20.13
N LYS A 13 7.23 1.07 -20.34
CA LYS A 13 8.71 1.05 -20.48
C LYS A 13 9.44 0.99 -19.13
N TYR A 14 8.81 1.48 -18.04
CA TYR A 14 9.40 1.46 -16.70
C TYR A 14 9.19 0.16 -15.93
N PHE A 15 8.26 -0.72 -16.34
CA PHE A 15 7.83 -1.90 -15.60
C PHE A 15 8.26 -3.25 -16.18
N LYS A 16 9.19 -3.31 -17.12
CA LYS A 16 9.71 -4.57 -17.68
C LYS A 16 11.09 -4.97 -17.15
N ILE A 17 11.34 -4.81 -15.86
CA ILE A 17 12.52 -5.39 -15.22
C ILE A 17 12.07 -6.62 -14.44
N LYS A 18 12.49 -7.79 -14.90
CA LYS A 18 12.33 -9.07 -14.19
C LYS A 18 13.21 -9.01 -12.94
N ILE A 19 12.60 -8.70 -11.78
CA ILE A 19 13.35 -8.43 -10.56
C ILE A 19 13.56 -9.74 -9.82
N THR A 20 14.81 -10.21 -9.82
CA THR A 20 15.33 -11.18 -8.83
C THR A 20 15.70 -10.41 -7.55
N ASN A 21 15.88 -11.08 -6.40
CA ASN A 21 16.27 -10.44 -5.14
C ASN A 21 17.49 -9.48 -5.24
N LYS A 22 18.32 -9.62 -6.28
CA LYS A 22 19.43 -8.69 -6.61
C LYS A 22 18.98 -7.37 -7.27
N SER A 23 17.75 -7.28 -7.76
CA SER A 23 17.26 -6.13 -8.55
C SER A 23 16.58 -5.06 -7.68
N PHE A 24 16.29 -5.35 -6.40
CA PHE A 24 15.74 -4.34 -5.47
C PHE A 24 16.71 -3.19 -5.22
N ASP A 25 18.02 -3.45 -5.29
CA ASP A 25 19.06 -2.42 -5.16
C ASP A 25 19.10 -1.46 -6.36
N GLY A 26 18.74 -1.92 -7.57
CA GLY A 26 18.64 -1.09 -8.77
C GLY A 26 17.47 -0.11 -8.76
N LEU A 27 16.31 -0.53 -8.23
CA LEU A 27 15.12 0.35 -8.11
C LEU A 27 15.34 1.52 -7.16
N SER A 28 16.16 1.34 -6.11
CA SER A 28 16.47 2.40 -5.14
C SER A 28 17.37 3.49 -5.74
N ALA A 29 18.26 3.15 -6.66
CA ALA A 29 19.22 4.10 -7.24
C ALA A 29 18.59 4.98 -8.35
N GLU A 30 17.70 4.42 -9.18
CA GLU A 30 17.04 5.18 -10.26
C GLU A 30 15.90 6.07 -9.76
N ASN A 31 15.22 5.67 -8.67
CA ASN A 31 14.10 6.44 -8.11
C ASN A 31 14.53 7.63 -7.24
N GLU A 32 15.79 7.75 -6.83
CA GLU A 32 16.25 8.93 -6.07
C GLU A 32 16.14 10.24 -6.88
N LYS A 33 16.25 10.16 -8.20
CA LYS A 33 16.20 11.33 -9.08
C LYS A 33 14.78 11.82 -9.39
N TYR A 34 13.73 10.98 -9.18
CA TYR A 34 12.33 11.29 -9.50
C TYR A 34 11.37 10.82 -8.41
N LYS A 35 11.68 11.11 -7.13
CA LYS A 35 10.76 10.84 -6.02
C LYS A 35 9.50 11.68 -6.18
N ILE A 36 8.44 11.09 -6.71
CA ILE A 36 7.10 11.65 -6.60
C ILE A 36 6.57 11.25 -5.22
N PRO A 37 6.40 12.19 -4.28
CA PRO A 37 5.87 11.87 -2.96
C PRO A 37 4.55 11.08 -3.07
N GLY A 38 4.43 10.00 -2.29
CA GLY A 38 3.23 9.18 -2.27
C GLY A 38 3.05 8.24 -3.48
N ARG A 39 4.11 7.95 -4.26
CA ARG A 39 4.09 6.97 -5.35
C ARG A 39 5.21 5.96 -5.16
N TRP A 40 4.86 4.71 -4.79
CA TRP A 40 5.78 3.58 -4.58
C TRP A 40 7.06 3.99 -3.82
N GLN A 41 6.88 4.69 -2.71
CA GLN A 41 7.98 5.25 -1.93
C GLN A 41 8.52 4.19 -0.98
N ILE A 42 9.81 3.85 -1.12
CA ILE A 42 10.49 2.89 -0.24
C ILE A 42 11.03 3.64 0.98
N HIS A 43 10.59 3.23 2.18
CA HIS A 43 11.01 3.79 3.46
C HIS A 43 12.09 2.96 4.16
N SER A 44 12.08 1.64 3.94
CA SER A 44 13.03 0.71 4.54
C SER A 44 13.25 -0.48 3.62
N LYS A 45 14.44 -1.08 3.70
CA LYS A 45 14.79 -2.31 2.98
C LYS A 45 14.68 -3.57 3.84
N ASN A 46 14.65 -3.44 5.18
CA ASN A 46 14.64 -4.57 6.12
C ASN A 46 13.77 -4.28 7.35
N PRO A 47 12.53 -4.76 7.43
CA PRO A 47 11.75 -5.33 6.32
C PRO A 47 11.48 -4.28 5.26
N ILE A 48 11.21 -4.74 4.03
CA ILE A 48 10.83 -3.83 2.96
C ILE A 48 9.55 -3.10 3.37
N THR A 49 9.61 -1.77 3.38
CA THR A 49 8.47 -0.93 3.74
C THR A 49 8.21 0.06 2.61
N ILE A 50 7.03 -0.02 2.02
CA ILE A 50 6.62 0.78 0.85
C ILE A 50 5.34 1.53 1.16
N SER A 51 5.25 2.79 0.74
CA SER A 51 3.99 3.53 0.73
C SER A 51 3.58 3.95 -0.67
N ASP A 52 2.27 3.97 -0.92
CA ASP A 52 1.67 4.48 -2.16
C ASP A 52 0.31 5.12 -1.89
N GLY A 53 0.07 6.27 -2.51
CA GLY A 53 -1.19 7.00 -2.43
C GLY A 53 -2.35 6.38 -3.20
N CYS A 54 -2.31 5.08 -3.48
CA CYS A 54 -3.42 4.34 -4.08
C CYS A 54 -4.68 4.54 -3.23
N HIS A 55 -5.78 4.92 -3.86
CA HIS A 55 -6.96 5.36 -3.10
C HIS A 55 -8.30 4.95 -3.73
N ASN A 56 -8.28 4.19 -4.81
CA ASN A 56 -9.46 3.68 -5.48
C ASN A 56 -9.23 2.25 -5.97
N PHE A 57 -10.30 1.60 -6.41
CA PHE A 57 -10.28 0.22 -6.90
C PHE A 57 -9.17 -0.04 -7.93
N ALA A 58 -9.06 0.82 -8.96
CA ALA A 58 -8.10 0.61 -10.04
C ALA A 58 -6.65 0.70 -9.55
N SER A 59 -6.33 1.75 -8.76
CA SER A 59 -4.97 1.93 -8.24
C SER A 59 -4.59 0.84 -7.21
N ILE A 60 -5.50 0.41 -6.36
CA ILE A 60 -5.26 -0.69 -5.41
C ILE A 60 -5.04 -2.01 -6.16
N ASN A 61 -5.83 -2.27 -7.21
CA ASN A 61 -5.63 -3.46 -8.05
C ASN A 61 -4.27 -3.46 -8.75
N GLU A 62 -3.82 -2.31 -9.27
CA GLU A 62 -2.47 -2.17 -9.85
C GLU A 62 -1.38 -2.48 -8.80
N ILE A 63 -1.51 -1.96 -7.58
CA ILE A 63 -0.57 -2.22 -6.49
C ILE A 63 -0.53 -3.71 -6.10
N ILE A 64 -1.68 -4.36 -5.99
CA ILE A 64 -1.76 -5.80 -5.69
C ILE A 64 -1.06 -6.61 -6.79
N ASN A 65 -1.29 -6.26 -8.06
CA ASN A 65 -0.63 -6.91 -9.19
C ASN A 65 0.89 -6.69 -9.17
N GLU A 66 1.34 -5.50 -8.78
CA GLU A 66 2.77 -5.20 -8.63
C GLU A 66 3.38 -6.00 -7.48
N ILE A 67 2.78 -5.98 -6.30
CA ILE A 67 3.24 -6.77 -5.13
C ILE A 67 3.34 -8.26 -5.47
N ASN A 68 2.40 -8.80 -6.24
CA ASN A 68 2.38 -10.22 -6.61
C ASN A 68 3.50 -10.63 -7.59
N GLN A 69 4.25 -9.68 -8.15
CA GLN A 69 5.43 -9.99 -8.96
C GLN A 69 6.65 -10.36 -8.09
N TYR A 70 6.58 -10.11 -6.79
CA TYR A 70 7.64 -10.39 -5.82
C TYR A 70 7.25 -11.52 -4.89
N SER A 71 8.24 -12.17 -4.29
CA SER A 71 8.04 -13.24 -3.31
C SER A 71 8.30 -12.70 -1.91
N PHE A 72 7.24 -12.53 -1.12
CA PHE A 72 7.31 -12.22 0.29
C PHE A 72 6.74 -13.36 1.13
N ASN A 73 7.28 -13.59 2.34
CA ASN A 73 6.76 -14.59 3.25
C ASN A 73 5.40 -14.16 3.80
N LYS A 74 5.29 -12.91 4.24
CA LYS A 74 4.05 -12.28 4.69
C LYS A 74 3.95 -10.86 4.15
N ILE A 75 2.72 -10.38 4.00
CA ILE A 75 2.44 -9.02 3.60
C ILE A 75 1.53 -8.41 4.66
N TYR A 76 2.02 -7.36 5.28
CA TYR A 76 1.26 -6.50 6.19
C TYR A 76 0.81 -5.27 5.44
N PHE A 77 -0.50 -5.13 5.26
CA PHE A 77 -1.05 -3.99 4.54
C PHE A 77 -1.74 -3.03 5.52
N VAL A 78 -1.06 -1.94 5.86
CA VAL A 78 -1.64 -0.81 6.61
C VAL A 78 -2.59 -0.07 5.69
N ILE A 79 -3.88 -0.09 6.01
CA ILE A 79 -4.93 0.44 5.14
C ILE A 79 -5.94 1.28 5.92
N GLY A 80 -6.32 2.40 5.33
CA GLY A 80 -7.33 3.31 5.83
C GLY A 80 -7.71 4.34 4.77
N GLY A 81 -8.68 5.18 5.07
CA GLY A 81 -9.09 6.21 4.12
C GLY A 81 -10.35 6.94 4.52
N VAL A 82 -11.03 7.53 3.54
CA VAL A 82 -12.21 8.38 3.76
C VAL A 82 -13.51 7.63 3.54
N ILE A 83 -14.60 8.19 4.08
CA ILE A 83 -15.95 7.61 4.06
C ILE A 83 -16.54 7.50 2.65
N GLU A 84 -16.13 8.38 1.73
CA GLU A 84 -16.68 8.43 0.37
C GLU A 84 -16.21 7.29 -0.53
N LYS A 85 -15.30 6.44 -0.06
CA LYS A 85 -14.80 5.30 -0.84
C LYS A 85 -15.82 4.16 -0.89
N ASN A 86 -15.89 3.51 -2.03
CA ASN A 86 -16.60 2.25 -2.15
C ASN A 86 -15.74 1.10 -1.57
N TRP A 87 -15.79 0.98 -0.24
CA TRP A 87 -15.01 -0.02 0.50
C TRP A 87 -15.36 -1.46 0.12
N ASN A 88 -16.64 -1.76 -0.18
CA ASN A 88 -17.04 -3.09 -0.66
C ASN A 88 -16.31 -3.45 -1.96
N LYS A 89 -16.27 -2.51 -2.91
CA LYS A 89 -15.55 -2.72 -4.17
C LYS A 89 -14.04 -2.88 -3.96
N ILE A 90 -13.47 -2.16 -3.01
CA ILE A 90 -12.05 -2.31 -2.66
C ILE A 90 -11.82 -3.68 -2.03
N CYS A 91 -12.59 -4.06 -1.00
CA CYS A 91 -12.42 -5.33 -0.29
C CYS A 91 -12.59 -6.54 -1.21
N SER A 92 -13.43 -6.46 -2.26
CA SER A 92 -13.64 -7.55 -3.21
C SER A 92 -12.39 -7.97 -4.00
N ILE A 93 -11.34 -7.15 -4.02
CA ILE A 93 -10.07 -7.45 -4.71
C ILE A 93 -8.89 -7.66 -3.76
N LEU A 94 -9.09 -7.45 -2.46
CA LEU A 94 -8.02 -7.60 -1.48
C LEU A 94 -7.69 -9.09 -1.28
N PRO A 95 -6.40 -9.51 -1.39
CA PRO A 95 -6.01 -10.90 -1.20
C PRO A 95 -6.21 -11.37 0.25
N THR A 96 -6.88 -12.51 0.45
CA THR A 96 -7.10 -13.10 1.77
C THR A 96 -5.82 -13.59 2.46
N LYS A 97 -4.74 -13.77 1.71
CA LYS A 97 -3.41 -14.16 2.24
C LYS A 97 -2.63 -13.02 2.91
N TYR A 98 -3.12 -11.76 2.82
CA TYR A 98 -2.48 -10.61 3.47
C TYR A 98 -3.02 -10.43 4.89
N THR A 99 -2.21 -9.88 5.78
CA THR A 99 -2.66 -9.39 7.08
C THR A 99 -2.88 -7.89 6.99
N TYR A 100 -4.11 -7.46 7.18
CA TYR A 100 -4.48 -6.05 7.10
C TYR A 100 -4.36 -5.40 8.49
N ILE A 101 -3.92 -4.15 8.51
CA ILE A 101 -3.89 -3.32 9.71
C ILE A 101 -4.77 -2.11 9.41
N LEU A 102 -6.00 -2.14 9.95
CA LEU A 102 -6.98 -1.09 9.74
C LEU A 102 -6.67 0.09 10.66
N THR A 103 -6.63 1.28 10.11
CA THR A 103 -6.37 2.50 10.87
C THR A 103 -7.12 3.70 10.29
N GLU A 104 -7.25 4.76 11.08
CA GLU A 104 -7.90 5.99 10.67
C GLU A 104 -6.82 7.04 10.36
N PRO A 105 -6.80 7.63 9.15
CA PRO A 105 -5.97 8.81 8.90
C PRO A 105 -6.48 9.99 9.74
N ASN A 106 -5.58 10.88 10.12
CA ASN A 106 -5.90 12.11 10.86
C ASN A 106 -6.66 13.11 9.96
N ASN A 107 -7.92 12.80 9.70
CA ASN A 107 -8.77 13.60 8.81
C ASN A 107 -10.23 13.48 9.28
N PHE A 108 -10.99 14.59 9.23
CA PHE A 108 -12.40 14.61 9.66
C PHE A 108 -13.31 13.72 8.80
N ARG A 109 -12.91 13.38 7.57
CA ARG A 109 -13.61 12.44 6.67
C ARG A 109 -13.14 10.99 6.82
N ALA A 110 -12.30 10.71 7.82
CA ALA A 110 -11.79 9.35 7.98
C ALA A 110 -12.92 8.33 8.15
N GLN A 111 -12.85 7.25 7.40
CA GLN A 111 -13.69 6.09 7.61
C GLN A 111 -13.34 5.47 8.96
N LYS A 112 -14.34 5.35 9.82
CA LYS A 112 -14.16 4.72 11.14
C LYS A 112 -13.79 3.25 10.99
N VAL A 113 -12.79 2.82 11.77
CA VAL A 113 -12.31 1.44 11.78
C VAL A 113 -13.45 0.46 12.08
N ASP A 114 -14.36 0.79 13.00
CA ASP A 114 -15.48 -0.08 13.35
C ASP A 114 -16.41 -0.38 12.16
N ASN A 115 -16.60 0.57 11.25
CA ASN A 115 -17.34 0.35 10.02
C ASN A 115 -16.55 -0.54 9.03
N LEU A 116 -15.22 -0.36 8.97
CA LEU A 116 -14.37 -1.19 8.12
C LEU A 116 -14.35 -2.65 8.56
N LYS A 117 -14.35 -2.93 9.87
CA LYS A 117 -14.38 -4.29 10.41
C LYS A 117 -15.50 -5.12 9.79
N SER A 118 -16.74 -4.62 9.85
CA SER A 118 -17.90 -5.34 9.30
C SER A 118 -17.76 -5.64 7.81
N ILE A 119 -17.15 -4.74 7.05
CA ILE A 119 -16.91 -4.95 5.62
C ILE A 119 -15.81 -6.00 5.44
N PHE A 120 -14.68 -5.90 6.14
CA PHE A 120 -13.58 -6.86 6.05
C PHE A 120 -14.02 -8.27 6.44
N ASP A 121 -14.82 -8.40 7.51
CA ASP A 121 -15.41 -9.67 7.94
C ASP A 121 -16.27 -10.32 6.83
N SER A 122 -17.06 -9.51 6.11
CA SER A 122 -17.91 -10.01 5.03
C SER A 122 -17.13 -10.59 3.83
N TYR A 123 -15.85 -10.21 3.69
CA TYR A 123 -14.95 -10.73 2.65
C TYR A 123 -13.93 -11.76 3.18
N GLY A 124 -14.02 -12.15 4.46
CA GLY A 124 -13.11 -13.11 5.08
C GLY A 124 -11.64 -12.63 5.13
N LEU A 125 -11.44 -11.33 5.27
CA LEU A 125 -10.12 -10.71 5.31
C LEU A 125 -9.59 -10.70 6.75
N GLU A 126 -8.37 -11.22 6.97
CA GLU A 126 -7.71 -11.19 8.27
C GLU A 126 -7.21 -9.78 8.57
N TYR A 127 -7.58 -9.22 9.72
CA TYR A 127 -7.13 -7.89 10.11
C TYR A 127 -6.87 -7.74 11.62
N VAL A 128 -6.12 -6.72 11.95
CA VAL A 128 -6.01 -6.11 13.28
C VAL A 128 -6.35 -4.62 13.16
N THR A 129 -6.57 -3.96 14.28
CA THR A 129 -6.92 -2.54 14.30
C THR A 129 -5.96 -1.76 15.17
N GLU A 130 -5.54 -0.60 14.70
CA GLU A 130 -4.71 0.34 15.43
C GLU A 130 -5.29 1.75 15.38
N LYS A 131 -5.07 2.53 16.43
CA LYS A 131 -5.71 3.85 16.60
C LYS A 131 -5.19 4.90 15.64
N SER A 132 -3.91 4.84 15.31
CA SER A 132 -3.25 5.80 14.43
C SER A 132 -2.42 5.10 13.36
N VAL A 133 -2.09 5.84 12.30
CA VAL A 133 -1.21 5.35 11.23
C VAL A 133 0.16 4.95 11.78
N ASN A 134 0.71 5.73 12.71
CA ASN A 134 2.00 5.42 13.34
C ASN A 134 1.94 4.14 14.17
N ASP A 135 0.87 3.94 15.00
CA ASP A 135 0.69 2.71 15.76
C ASP A 135 0.57 1.50 14.83
N ALA A 136 -0.15 1.64 13.71
CA ALA A 136 -0.30 0.59 12.71
C ALA A 136 1.04 0.19 12.07
N ILE A 137 1.89 1.15 11.75
CA ILE A 137 3.23 0.92 11.20
C ILE A 137 4.13 0.26 12.25
N ASP A 138 4.10 0.75 13.48
CA ASP A 138 4.89 0.18 14.57
C ASP A 138 4.44 -1.25 14.88
N TYR A 139 3.14 -1.54 14.83
CA TYR A 139 2.64 -2.91 14.90
C TYR A 139 3.20 -3.77 13.77
N ALA A 140 3.11 -3.31 12.52
CA ALA A 140 3.63 -4.03 11.36
C ALA A 140 5.13 -4.32 11.52
N LYS A 141 5.93 -3.33 11.93
CA LYS A 141 7.38 -3.48 12.16
C LYS A 141 7.70 -4.51 13.25
N ARG A 142 6.94 -4.50 14.36
CA ARG A 142 7.15 -5.49 15.45
C ARG A 142 6.82 -6.92 15.03
N LYS A 143 5.89 -7.11 14.10
CA LYS A 143 5.42 -8.44 13.65
C LYS A 143 6.15 -8.96 12.42
N SER A 144 6.71 -8.09 11.60
CA SER A 144 7.38 -8.48 10.35
C SER A 144 8.80 -8.98 10.57
N LYS A 145 9.24 -9.80 9.62
CA LYS A 145 10.60 -10.33 9.51
C LYS A 145 11.26 -9.81 8.23
N ILE A 146 12.55 -10.06 8.05
CA ILE A 146 13.38 -9.52 6.96
C ILE A 146 12.80 -9.76 5.54
N ASN A 147 12.13 -10.90 5.34
CA ASN A 147 11.54 -11.27 4.02
C ASN A 147 10.03 -10.97 3.93
N ASP A 148 9.51 -10.15 4.82
CA ASP A 148 8.13 -9.68 4.77
C ASP A 148 8.05 -8.30 4.11
N LEU A 149 6.85 -7.96 3.60
CA LEU A 149 6.53 -6.64 3.09
C LEU A 149 5.62 -5.92 4.08
N ILE A 150 5.94 -4.67 4.38
CA ILE A 150 5.01 -3.71 4.96
C ILE A 150 4.58 -2.77 3.84
N PHE A 151 3.32 -2.81 3.46
CA PHE A 151 2.75 -1.88 2.49
C PHE A 151 1.78 -0.92 3.19
N ILE A 152 1.88 0.36 2.87
CA ILE A 152 1.08 1.44 3.46
C ILE A 152 0.33 2.12 2.33
N GLY A 153 -1.01 2.07 2.36
CA GLY A 153 -1.81 2.64 1.28
C GLY A 153 -3.30 2.73 1.59
N GLY A 154 -4.06 3.10 0.58
CA GLY A 154 -5.51 3.26 0.69
C GLY A 154 -5.96 4.72 0.69
N SER A 155 -5.10 5.68 1.02
CA SER A 155 -5.43 7.11 1.00
C SER A 155 -4.19 7.99 0.99
N LEU A 156 -4.25 9.12 0.28
CA LEU A 156 -3.23 10.16 0.39
C LEU A 156 -3.17 10.79 1.78
N PHE A 157 -4.30 10.87 2.50
CA PHE A 157 -4.31 11.34 3.89
C PHE A 157 -3.53 10.40 4.81
N LEU A 158 -3.60 9.08 4.57
CA LEU A 158 -2.82 8.11 5.33
C LEU A 158 -1.32 8.27 5.07
N ILE A 159 -0.94 8.62 3.82
CA ILE A 159 0.45 8.89 3.46
C ILE A 159 0.94 10.21 4.08
N SER A 160 0.10 11.24 4.18
CA SER A 160 0.49 12.51 4.81
C SER A 160 0.85 12.34 6.30
N ASP A 161 0.16 11.44 7.00
CA ASP A 161 0.42 11.17 8.42
C ASP A 161 1.80 10.51 8.68
N LEU A 162 2.46 9.96 7.62
CA LEU A 162 3.82 9.40 7.72
C LEU A 162 4.90 10.47 7.86
N ASN A 163 4.63 11.69 7.46
CA ASN A 163 5.61 12.78 7.36
C ASN A 163 5.55 13.76 8.54
N GLU A 164 4.67 13.52 9.52
CA GLU A 164 4.46 14.41 10.68
C GLU A 164 5.41 14.11 11.87
N LYS A 165 6.66 13.63 11.60
CA LYS A 165 7.69 13.48 12.63
C LYS A 165 8.88 14.36 12.34
#